data_670d8a1bd8e61be48bbef4de1b710dc0
#
_entry.id   670d8a1bd8e61be48bbef4de1b710dc0
#
_cell.length_a   1.000
_cell.length_b   1.000
_cell.length_c   1.000
_cell.angle_alpha   90.00
_cell.angle_beta   90.00
_cell.angle_gamma   90.00
#
_symmetry.space_group_name_H-M   'P 1'
#
loop_
_entity.id
_entity.type
_entity.pdbx_description
1 polymer ?
#
loop_
_entity_poly.entity_id
_entity_poly.type
_entity_poly.pdbx_seq_one_letter_code
_entity_poly.pdbx_strand_id
1 'polypeptide(L)'
;IRDSNSTSFVREVSRARTFGFMSELETLNENNLALGASEKNTIAIGDDSILNEDGLRLENEMIKHKILDAIGDLYLLGHNLVGSFEGFKSGHKVNNALLRELIARPDTWEVKTYDDAVNSPIKYLEPIIDPSSG
;
A
#
# COMPACT_ATOMS: atom_id res chain seq x y z
N ILE A 1 11.30 -0.53 -1.93
CA ILE A 1 11.51 0.74 -1.17
C ILE A 1 12.49 0.40 -0.06
N ARG A 2 13.70 0.97 -0.09
CA ARG A 2 14.74 0.67 0.91
C ARG A 2 14.42 1.32 2.26
N ASP A 3 13.90 2.54 2.26
CA ASP A 3 13.54 3.28 3.46
C ASP A 3 12.12 3.84 3.30
N SER A 4 11.18 3.25 4.02
CA SER A 4 9.78 3.65 3.98
C SER A 4 9.60 4.87 4.89
N ASN A 5 9.45 6.04 4.29
CA ASN A 5 9.07 7.27 4.97
C ASN A 5 7.90 7.94 4.25
N SER A 6 7.33 8.97 4.86
CA SER A 6 6.16 9.66 4.30
C SER A 6 6.40 10.21 2.88
N THR A 7 7.60 10.68 2.59
CA THR A 7 7.95 11.23 1.27
C THR A 7 8.03 10.14 0.22
N SER A 8 8.70 9.01 0.51
CA SER A 8 8.76 7.89 -0.42
C SER A 8 7.39 7.25 -0.62
N PHE A 9 6.57 7.15 0.44
CA PHE A 9 5.19 6.70 0.33
C PHE A 9 4.39 7.53 -0.67
N VAL A 10 4.38 8.86 -0.51
CA VAL A 10 3.62 9.76 -1.40
C VAL A 10 4.12 9.70 -2.83
N ARG A 11 5.43 9.70 -3.05
CA ARG A 11 6.02 9.74 -4.38
C ARG A 11 5.92 8.41 -5.12
N GLU A 12 6.14 7.31 -4.43
CA GLU A 12 6.38 6.03 -5.07
C GLU A 12 5.17 5.10 -5.06
N VAL A 13 4.30 5.16 -4.04
CA VAL A 13 3.25 4.15 -3.90
C VAL A 13 1.83 4.68 -3.77
N SER A 14 1.62 5.87 -3.20
CA SER A 14 0.27 6.36 -2.85
C SER A 14 -0.69 6.47 -4.04
N ARG A 15 -0.17 6.64 -5.26
CA ARG A 15 -0.94 6.78 -6.50
C ARG A 15 -1.12 5.48 -7.28
N ALA A 16 -0.58 4.37 -6.79
CA ALA A 16 -0.68 3.08 -7.45
C ALA A 16 -2.10 2.55 -7.38
N ARG A 17 -2.69 2.29 -8.55
CA ARG A 17 -4.04 1.73 -8.67
C ARG A 17 -4.02 0.22 -8.43
N THR A 18 -5.16 -0.30 -7.94
CA THR A 18 -5.44 -1.73 -8.00
C THR A 18 -5.48 -2.24 -9.43
N PHE A 19 -5.44 -3.53 -9.63
CA PHE A 19 -5.44 -4.15 -10.94
C PHE A 19 -6.29 -5.42 -10.95
N GLY A 20 -6.77 -5.76 -12.12
CA GLY A 20 -7.51 -7.00 -12.35
C GLY A 20 -7.55 -7.36 -13.82
N PHE A 21 -7.68 -8.65 -14.10
CA PHE A 21 -7.91 -9.13 -15.46
C PHE A 21 -9.34 -8.82 -15.89
N MET A 22 -9.54 -8.42 -17.15
CA MET A 22 -10.87 -8.08 -17.65
C MET A 22 -11.85 -9.22 -17.48
N SER A 23 -11.44 -10.46 -17.74
CA SER A 23 -12.27 -11.66 -17.54
C SER A 23 -12.76 -11.82 -16.10
N GLU A 24 -11.94 -11.46 -15.12
CA GLU A 24 -12.30 -11.49 -13.70
C GLU A 24 -13.20 -10.31 -13.32
N LEU A 25 -12.92 -9.12 -13.86
CA LEU A 25 -13.72 -7.92 -13.61
C LEU A 25 -15.14 -8.04 -14.15
N GLU A 26 -15.33 -8.65 -15.33
CA GLU A 26 -16.63 -8.95 -15.91
C GLU A 26 -17.42 -9.90 -15.00
N THR A 27 -16.80 -10.99 -14.55
CA THR A 27 -17.42 -11.95 -13.62
C THR A 27 -17.78 -11.31 -12.29
N LEU A 28 -16.93 -10.42 -11.75
CA LEU A 28 -17.20 -9.69 -10.51
C LEU A 28 -18.37 -8.71 -10.67
N ASN A 29 -18.45 -8.02 -11.82
CA ASN A 29 -19.56 -7.12 -12.11
C ASN A 29 -20.89 -7.85 -12.24
N GLU A 30 -20.93 -9.00 -12.89
CA GLU A 30 -22.12 -9.86 -13.00
C GLU A 30 -22.64 -10.29 -11.61
N ASN A 31 -21.75 -10.44 -10.63
CA ASN A 31 -22.09 -10.78 -9.26
C ASN A 31 -22.30 -9.55 -8.34
N ASN A 32 -22.45 -8.35 -8.90
CA ASN A 32 -22.54 -7.09 -8.17
C ASN A 32 -21.34 -6.82 -7.23
N LEU A 33 -20.17 -7.38 -7.54
CA LEU A 33 -18.91 -7.11 -6.90
C LEU A 33 -18.10 -6.15 -7.79
N ALA A 34 -17.17 -5.42 -7.19
CA ALA A 34 -16.31 -4.45 -7.89
C ALA A 34 -17.07 -3.30 -8.61
N LEU A 35 -18.28 -2.95 -8.17
CA LEU A 35 -19.11 -1.86 -8.76
C LEU A 35 -18.43 -0.48 -8.71
N GLY A 36 -17.44 -0.30 -7.86
CA GLY A 36 -16.65 0.92 -7.77
C GLY A 36 -15.41 0.94 -8.68
N ALA A 37 -15.15 -0.12 -9.43
CA ALA A 37 -14.01 -0.18 -10.32
C ALA A 37 -14.23 0.73 -11.54
N SER A 38 -13.21 1.51 -11.88
CA SER A 38 -13.17 2.39 -13.04
C SER A 38 -11.73 2.51 -13.53
N GLU A 39 -11.51 2.95 -14.75
CA GLU A 39 -10.18 3.22 -15.29
C GLU A 39 -9.36 4.23 -14.44
N LYS A 40 -10.06 5.07 -13.68
CA LYS A 40 -9.42 6.04 -12.78
C LYS A 40 -8.79 5.40 -11.55
N ASN A 41 -9.29 4.26 -11.09
CA ASN A 41 -8.84 3.60 -9.86
C ASN A 41 -8.38 2.16 -10.04
N THR A 42 -8.51 1.61 -11.26
CA THR A 42 -8.17 0.21 -11.55
C THR A 42 -7.38 0.12 -12.86
N ILE A 43 -6.35 -0.70 -12.84
CA ILE A 43 -5.64 -1.10 -14.06
C ILE A 43 -6.35 -2.33 -14.62
N ALA A 44 -6.94 -2.18 -15.79
CA ALA A 44 -7.58 -3.28 -16.51
C ALA A 44 -6.55 -4.00 -17.37
N ILE A 45 -6.36 -5.29 -17.12
CA ILE A 45 -5.40 -6.12 -17.84
C ILE A 45 -6.19 -7.00 -18.82
N GLY A 46 -5.91 -6.81 -20.11
CA GLY A 46 -6.35 -7.70 -21.18
C GLY A 46 -5.43 -8.91 -21.31
N ASP A 47 -5.63 -9.69 -22.37
CA ASP A 47 -4.83 -10.90 -22.61
C ASP A 47 -3.35 -10.58 -22.82
N ASP A 48 -3.05 -9.52 -23.57
CA ASP A 48 -1.67 -9.16 -23.95
C ASP A 48 -1.28 -7.72 -23.60
N SER A 49 -2.18 -6.92 -23.02
CA SER A 49 -1.93 -5.50 -22.81
C SER A 49 -2.76 -4.89 -21.68
N ILE A 50 -2.33 -3.71 -21.25
CA ILE A 50 -3.10 -2.85 -20.36
C ILE A 50 -4.11 -2.08 -21.20
N LEU A 51 -5.38 -2.08 -20.79
CA LEU A 51 -6.49 -1.53 -21.55
C LEU A 51 -6.75 -0.05 -21.24
N ASN A 52 -6.22 0.47 -20.14
CA ASN A 52 -6.36 1.88 -19.77
C ASN A 52 -5.72 2.78 -20.84
N GLU A 53 -6.43 3.78 -21.34
CA GLU A 53 -5.94 4.72 -22.37
C GLU A 53 -4.64 5.42 -21.97
N ASP A 54 -4.55 5.85 -20.71
CA ASP A 54 -3.37 6.55 -20.16
C ASP A 54 -2.24 5.59 -19.74
N GLY A 55 -2.41 4.27 -19.90
CA GLY A 55 -1.44 3.28 -19.49
C GLY A 55 -1.21 3.26 -17.97
N LEU A 56 0.04 3.05 -17.56
CA LEU A 56 0.46 3.03 -16.15
C LEU A 56 0.81 4.44 -15.67
N ARG A 57 0.41 4.78 -14.45
CA ARG A 57 0.79 6.04 -13.76
C ARG A 57 2.22 6.02 -13.23
N LEU A 58 2.70 4.83 -12.90
CA LEU A 58 4.00 4.60 -12.27
C LEU A 58 4.66 3.38 -12.91
N GLU A 59 5.96 3.42 -13.02
CA GLU A 59 6.72 2.21 -13.33
C GLU A 59 6.45 1.14 -12.25
N ASN A 60 6.17 -0.09 -12.69
CA ASN A 60 5.81 -1.20 -11.79
C ASN A 60 4.59 -0.91 -10.87
N GLU A 61 3.59 -0.20 -11.39
CA GLU A 61 2.43 0.26 -10.62
C GLU A 61 1.73 -0.88 -9.86
N MET A 62 1.56 -2.05 -10.46
CA MET A 62 0.93 -3.22 -9.83
C MET A 62 1.70 -3.70 -8.59
N ILE A 63 3.04 -3.71 -8.66
CA ILE A 63 3.88 -4.08 -7.51
C ILE A 63 3.79 -3.00 -6.43
N LYS A 64 3.78 -1.73 -6.82
CA LYS A 64 3.64 -0.60 -5.91
C LYS A 64 2.27 -0.60 -5.21
N HIS A 65 1.22 -1.02 -5.90
CA HIS A 65 -0.08 -1.22 -5.26
C HIS A 65 -0.05 -2.34 -4.22
N LYS A 66 0.62 -3.46 -4.48
CA LYS A 66 0.81 -4.50 -3.48
C LYS A 66 1.58 -4.02 -2.24
N ILE A 67 2.53 -3.12 -2.41
CA ILE A 67 3.22 -2.46 -1.28
C ILE A 67 2.24 -1.58 -0.51
N LEU A 68 1.40 -0.80 -1.20
CA LEU A 68 0.36 0.02 -0.60
C LEU A 68 -0.62 -0.82 0.22
N ASP A 69 -1.07 -1.97 -0.33
CA ASP A 69 -1.92 -2.93 0.37
C ASP A 69 -1.25 -3.48 1.64
N ALA A 70 0.01 -3.87 1.54
CA ALA A 70 0.76 -4.39 2.69
C ALA A 70 0.91 -3.33 3.78
N ILE A 71 1.22 -2.08 3.43
CA ILE A 71 1.28 -0.97 4.38
C ILE A 71 -0.06 -0.76 5.07
N GLY A 72 -1.15 -0.74 4.30
CA GLY A 72 -2.51 -0.60 4.84
C GLY A 72 -2.90 -1.75 5.77
N ASP A 73 -2.62 -2.98 5.36
CA ASP A 73 -2.90 -4.16 6.18
C ASP A 73 -2.10 -4.16 7.49
N LEU A 74 -0.81 -3.80 7.44
CA LEU A 74 0.04 -3.74 8.64
C LEU A 74 -0.43 -2.67 9.64
N TYR A 75 -1.08 -1.61 9.17
CA TYR A 75 -1.67 -0.58 10.02
C TYR A 75 -2.82 -1.08 10.91
N LEU A 76 -3.41 -2.24 10.59
CA LEU A 76 -4.44 -2.89 11.43
C LEU A 76 -3.93 -3.27 12.82
N LEU A 77 -2.61 -3.31 13.04
CA LEU A 77 -2.03 -3.46 14.38
C LEU A 77 -2.36 -2.30 15.32
N GLY A 78 -2.73 -1.13 14.79
CA GLY A 78 -3.02 0.08 15.56
C GLY A 78 -1.78 0.81 16.08
N HIS A 79 -0.59 0.39 15.70
CA HIS A 79 0.70 0.98 16.05
C HIS A 79 1.60 1.08 14.83
N ASN A 80 2.52 2.03 14.83
CA ASN A 80 3.57 2.06 13.83
C ASN A 80 4.49 0.84 14.00
N LEU A 81 4.84 0.24 12.89
CA LEU A 81 5.74 -0.91 12.86
C LEU A 81 7.12 -0.47 12.37
N VAL A 82 8.15 -0.81 13.13
CA VAL A 82 9.55 -0.64 12.74
C VAL A 82 10.15 -2.01 12.51
N GLY A 83 10.53 -2.31 11.26
CA GLY A 83 11.08 -3.61 10.88
C GLY A 83 11.28 -3.75 9.39
N SER A 84 11.70 -4.91 8.96
CA SER A 84 11.80 -5.28 7.54
C SER A 84 10.63 -6.19 7.16
N PHE A 85 10.00 -5.89 6.03
CA PHE A 85 8.94 -6.71 5.46
C PHE A 85 9.37 -7.22 4.09
N GLU A 86 9.25 -8.53 3.91
CA GLU A 86 9.46 -9.19 2.63
C GLU A 86 8.22 -10.00 2.27
N GLY A 87 7.65 -9.74 1.10
CA GLY A 87 6.45 -10.40 0.61
C GLY A 87 6.72 -11.17 -0.68
N PHE A 88 6.40 -12.47 -0.71
CA PHE A 88 6.40 -13.29 -1.91
C PHE A 88 4.97 -13.74 -2.21
N LYS A 89 4.46 -13.36 -3.39
CA LYS A 89 3.07 -13.63 -3.79
C LYS A 89 2.05 -13.20 -2.71
N SER A 90 2.35 -12.08 -2.04
CA SER A 90 1.57 -11.55 -0.93
C SER A 90 0.19 -11.06 -1.38
N GLY A 91 -0.71 -10.94 -0.42
CA GLY A 91 -2.06 -10.39 -0.58
C GLY A 91 -2.70 -10.24 0.79
N HIS A 92 -3.89 -9.64 0.88
CA HIS A 92 -4.58 -9.34 2.13
C HIS A 92 -4.69 -10.56 3.07
N LYS A 93 -5.02 -11.74 2.54
CA LYS A 93 -5.14 -12.96 3.34
C LYS A 93 -3.83 -13.32 4.03
N VAL A 94 -2.71 -13.26 3.32
CA VAL A 94 -1.39 -13.59 3.84
C VAL A 94 -0.91 -12.51 4.81
N ASN A 95 -1.11 -11.23 4.48
CA ASN A 95 -0.79 -10.11 5.35
C ASN A 95 -1.56 -10.21 6.67
N ASN A 96 -2.86 -10.52 6.63
CA ASN A 96 -3.66 -10.72 7.83
C ASN A 96 -3.19 -11.93 8.67
N ALA A 97 -2.81 -13.03 8.02
CA ALA A 97 -2.24 -14.18 8.73
C ALA A 97 -0.92 -13.82 9.44
N LEU A 98 -0.06 -13.02 8.80
CA LEU A 98 1.16 -12.51 9.43
C LEU A 98 0.85 -11.68 10.67
N LEU A 99 -0.13 -10.77 10.62
CA LEU A 99 -0.51 -9.95 11.77
C LEU A 99 -1.02 -10.79 12.94
N ARG A 100 -1.84 -11.81 12.67
CA ARG A 100 -2.33 -12.75 13.69
C ARG A 100 -1.19 -13.50 14.35
N GLU A 101 -0.24 -13.95 13.55
CA GLU A 101 0.95 -14.65 14.06
C GLU A 101 1.83 -13.73 14.89
N LEU A 102 2.02 -12.48 14.45
CA LEU A 102 2.79 -11.48 15.20
C LEU A 102 2.17 -11.20 16.56
N ILE A 103 0.84 -11.01 16.63
CA ILE A 103 0.12 -10.80 17.90
C ILE A 103 0.23 -12.00 18.81
N ALA A 104 0.19 -13.22 18.26
CA ALA A 104 0.28 -14.47 19.02
C ALA A 104 1.69 -14.71 19.59
N ARG A 105 2.71 -14.00 19.11
CA ARG A 105 4.11 -14.18 19.52
C ARG A 105 4.71 -12.88 20.09
N PRO A 106 4.32 -12.48 21.30
CA PRO A 106 4.82 -11.25 21.92
C PRO A 106 6.32 -11.27 22.23
N ASP A 107 6.96 -12.43 22.19
CA ASP A 107 8.40 -12.61 22.33
C ASP A 107 9.22 -12.19 21.09
N THR A 108 8.54 -11.94 19.96
CA THR A 108 9.20 -11.59 18.69
C THR A 108 9.25 -10.08 18.41
N TRP A 109 8.64 -9.27 19.26
CA TRP A 109 8.59 -7.81 19.10
C TRP A 109 8.62 -7.09 20.46
N GLU A 110 8.92 -5.82 20.42
CA GLU A 110 8.90 -4.95 21.59
C GLU A 110 8.25 -3.60 21.26
N VAL A 111 7.64 -2.97 22.25
CA VAL A 111 7.13 -1.60 22.11
C VAL A 111 8.24 -0.63 22.53
N LYS A 112 8.55 0.32 21.66
CA LYS A 112 9.48 1.41 21.94
C LYS A 112 8.77 2.75 21.90
N THR A 113 9.05 3.59 22.88
CA THR A 113 8.62 4.99 22.93
C THR A 113 9.81 5.89 22.66
N TYR A 114 9.61 6.91 21.85
CA TYR A 114 10.61 7.92 21.54
C TYR A 114 10.12 9.26 22.07
N ASP A 115 10.90 9.87 22.94
CA ASP A 115 10.54 11.13 23.62
C ASP A 115 10.64 12.36 22.71
N ASP A 116 11.35 12.23 21.62
CA ASP A 116 11.49 13.29 20.63
C ASP A 116 11.40 12.77 19.18
N ALA A 117 10.96 13.65 18.27
CA ALA A 117 10.84 13.32 16.85
C ALA A 117 12.19 13.14 16.14
N VAL A 118 13.29 13.63 16.72
CA VAL A 118 14.64 13.57 16.13
C VAL A 118 15.16 12.15 16.18
N ASN A 119 14.96 11.48 17.31
CA ASN A 119 15.42 10.10 17.55
C ASN A 119 14.42 9.04 17.07
N SER A 120 13.21 9.46 16.66
CA SER A 120 12.24 8.54 16.09
C SER A 120 12.68 8.04 14.71
N PRO A 121 12.63 6.73 14.44
CA PRO A 121 12.86 6.18 13.10
C PRO A 121 11.74 6.55 12.11
N ILE A 122 10.60 7.04 12.62
CA ILE A 122 9.44 7.40 11.82
C ILE A 122 9.51 8.90 11.54
N LYS A 123 9.59 9.25 10.26
CA LYS A 123 9.58 10.64 9.78
C LYS A 123 8.25 10.94 9.11
N TYR A 124 7.53 11.92 9.64
CA TYR A 124 6.31 12.43 9.03
C TYR A 124 6.62 13.53 8.02
N LEU A 125 5.70 13.73 7.05
CA LEU A 125 5.76 14.90 6.18
C LEU A 125 5.51 16.14 7.04
N GLU A 126 6.45 17.06 7.01
CA GLU A 126 6.20 18.40 7.52
C GLU A 126 5.22 19.10 6.56
N PRO A 127 4.18 19.79 7.07
CA PRO A 127 3.33 20.61 6.22
C PRO A 127 4.23 21.62 5.48
N ILE A 128 4.11 21.70 4.16
CA ILE A 128 4.73 22.78 3.41
C ILE A 128 3.91 24.02 3.75
N ILE A 129 4.36 24.77 4.75
CA ILE A 129 3.83 26.11 5.04
C ILE A 129 4.41 26.99 3.95
N ASP A 130 3.59 27.33 2.96
CA ASP A 130 3.96 28.34 1.96
C ASP A 130 4.00 29.70 2.66
N PRO A 131 5.19 30.31 2.87
CA PRO A 131 5.30 31.59 3.56
C PRO A 131 4.72 32.76 2.73
N SER A 132 4.23 32.50 1.51
CA SER A 132 3.62 33.51 0.62
C SER A 132 2.09 33.60 0.72
N SER A 133 1.44 32.76 1.54
CA SER A 133 -0.01 32.78 1.78
C SER A 133 -0.40 33.58 3.04
N GLY A 134 0.25 34.71 3.25
CA GLY A 134 -0.09 35.69 4.26
C GLY A 134 -0.68 36.93 3.64
#